data_ecb6005705987d2cc832fdd1e5782e8d
#
_entry.id   ecb6005705987d2cc832fdd1e5782e8d
#
_cell.length_a   1.000
_cell.length_b   1.000
_cell.length_c   1.000
_cell.angle_alpha   90.00
_cell.angle_beta   90.00
_cell.angle_gamma   90.00
#
_symmetry.space_group_name_H-M   'P 1'
#
loop_
_entity.id
_entity.type
_entity.pdbx_description
1 polymer ?
#
loop_
_entity_poly.entity_id
_entity_poly.type
_entity_poly.pdbx_seq_one_letter_code
_entity_poly.pdbx_strand_id
1 'polypeptide(L)'
;MSVISNLRLSAKVMLIVVMLLSLTAGMTAFAVIKANQMAAATTHLVEDPVKGNSLAARVDSAFTHMHQIAYETVVETDDGQLPELQKEFDAQAALARAALKEMKPLIEGEHVAPYKVMTDNLETYVTLNKELQEQRMIHLLFDCESTLQDRMTPVFDQAAAAITLLNSQQQKDIDQSAVDAAKDSQAVFWWLIGAGGTGALLLGALSIYISRKEIAGPIVGMTQAMEKLAGGDLTTHVSGKERRDEIGAMARAVQVFKENGLALTTAEAEKVRMEAQGAEERQRAEAERAALAEEQAHVVESVAEGLSRLSDGDLLYRLPDD
;
A
#
# COMPACT_ATOMS: atom_id res chain seq x y z
N MET A 1 -19.50 14.37 19.17
CA MET A 1 -18.09 14.02 19.46
C MET A 1 -17.70 12.84 18.61
N SER A 2 -16.60 12.90 17.87
CA SER A 2 -16.16 11.77 17.04
C SER A 2 -15.66 10.63 17.95
N VAL A 3 -15.88 9.39 17.55
CA VAL A 3 -15.37 8.21 18.26
C VAL A 3 -13.86 8.31 18.46
N ILE A 4 -13.16 8.92 17.50
CA ILE A 4 -11.70 9.09 17.48
C ILE A 4 -11.23 10.04 18.61
N SER A 5 -11.99 11.07 18.98
CA SER A 5 -11.58 12.03 20.03
C SER A 5 -11.43 11.41 21.41
N ASN A 6 -12.18 10.32 21.68
CA ASN A 6 -12.19 9.63 22.98
C ASN A 6 -11.21 8.43 23.05
N LEU A 7 -10.54 8.07 21.94
CA LEU A 7 -9.51 7.04 21.95
C LEU A 7 -8.24 7.56 22.66
N ARG A 8 -7.55 6.68 23.38
CA ARG A 8 -6.23 6.96 23.95
C ARG A 8 -5.26 7.43 22.88
N LEU A 9 -4.33 8.29 23.24
CA LEU A 9 -3.32 8.82 22.31
C LEU A 9 -2.55 7.70 21.60
N SER A 10 -2.14 6.68 22.36
CA SER A 10 -1.47 5.49 21.84
C SER A 10 -2.33 4.73 20.81
N ALA A 11 -3.64 4.63 21.04
CA ALA A 11 -4.56 3.97 20.12
C ALA A 11 -4.74 4.75 18.81
N LYS A 12 -4.72 6.09 18.85
CA LYS A 12 -4.77 6.95 17.64
C LYS A 12 -3.53 6.76 16.78
N VAL A 13 -2.35 6.73 17.40
CA VAL A 13 -1.09 6.49 16.69
C VAL A 13 -1.05 5.07 16.13
N MET A 14 -1.45 4.07 16.92
CA MET A 14 -1.50 2.66 16.48
C MET A 14 -2.46 2.45 15.29
N LEU A 15 -3.61 3.14 15.27
CA LEU A 15 -4.56 3.09 14.15
C LEU A 15 -3.92 3.57 12.86
N ILE A 16 -3.18 4.68 12.88
CA ILE A 16 -2.46 5.21 11.72
C ILE A 16 -1.41 4.20 11.22
N VAL A 17 -0.63 3.62 12.13
CA VAL A 17 0.40 2.63 11.80
C VAL A 17 -0.22 1.37 11.20
N VAL A 18 -1.31 0.85 11.78
CA VAL A 18 -2.02 -0.33 11.26
C VAL A 18 -2.59 -0.05 9.86
N MET A 19 -3.16 1.12 9.62
CA MET A 19 -3.64 1.50 8.28
C MET A 19 -2.52 1.54 7.24
N LEU A 20 -1.35 2.09 7.58
CA LEU A 20 -0.19 2.11 6.69
C LEU A 20 0.34 0.69 6.42
N LEU A 21 0.45 -0.13 7.46
CA LEU A 21 0.89 -1.52 7.33
C LEU A 21 -0.09 -2.36 6.51
N SER A 22 -1.40 -2.17 6.67
CA SER A 22 -2.41 -2.90 5.88
C SER A 22 -2.39 -2.50 4.41
N LEU A 23 -2.16 -1.21 4.09
CA LEU A 23 -2.00 -0.76 2.71
C LEU A 23 -0.75 -1.38 2.07
N THR A 24 0.40 -1.33 2.75
CA THR A 24 1.65 -1.92 2.21
C THR A 24 1.54 -3.42 2.05
N ALA A 25 0.96 -4.13 3.01
CA ALA A 25 0.72 -5.58 2.93
C ALA A 25 -0.23 -5.93 1.77
N GLY A 26 -1.32 -5.19 1.60
CA GLY A 26 -2.27 -5.37 0.50
C GLY A 26 -1.61 -5.14 -0.88
N MET A 27 -0.81 -4.09 -1.03
CA MET A 27 -0.07 -3.82 -2.26
C MET A 27 0.97 -4.91 -2.57
N THR A 28 1.71 -5.36 -1.55
CA THR A 28 2.70 -6.43 -1.72
C THR A 28 2.01 -7.74 -2.13
N ALA A 29 0.92 -8.11 -1.47
CA ALA A 29 0.14 -9.30 -1.83
C ALA A 29 -0.39 -9.22 -3.27
N PHE A 30 -0.94 -8.07 -3.68
CA PHE A 30 -1.40 -7.85 -5.06
C PHE A 30 -0.26 -7.98 -6.07
N ALA A 31 0.90 -7.37 -5.81
CA ALA A 31 2.08 -7.45 -6.67
C ALA A 31 2.58 -8.89 -6.83
N VAL A 32 2.65 -9.66 -5.73
CA VAL A 32 3.07 -11.07 -5.75
C VAL A 32 2.08 -11.93 -6.54
N ILE A 33 0.77 -11.77 -6.31
CA ILE A 33 -0.26 -12.51 -7.05
C ILE A 33 -0.16 -12.22 -8.55
N LYS A 34 -0.01 -10.95 -8.94
CA LYS A 34 0.13 -10.57 -10.35
C LYS A 34 1.43 -11.07 -10.97
N ALA A 35 2.55 -10.99 -10.25
CA ALA A 35 3.83 -11.54 -10.71
C ALA A 35 3.74 -13.05 -10.95
N ASN A 36 3.12 -13.81 -10.04
CA ASN A 36 2.93 -15.25 -10.20
C ASN A 36 1.98 -15.60 -11.37
N GLN A 37 0.91 -14.83 -11.57
CA GLN A 37 0.01 -15.01 -12.73
C GLN A 37 0.75 -14.74 -14.05
N MET A 38 1.57 -13.69 -14.11
CA MET A 38 2.40 -13.38 -15.28
C MET A 38 3.45 -14.47 -15.54
N ALA A 39 4.16 -14.94 -14.50
CA ALA A 39 5.14 -16.01 -14.63
C ALA A 39 4.49 -17.29 -15.16
N ALA A 40 3.34 -17.71 -14.64
CA ALA A 40 2.62 -18.88 -15.11
C ALA A 40 2.14 -18.72 -16.56
N ALA A 41 1.61 -17.56 -16.93
CA ALA A 41 1.20 -17.28 -18.31
C ALA A 41 2.41 -17.31 -19.27
N THR A 42 3.55 -16.72 -18.89
CA THR A 42 4.76 -16.69 -19.72
C THR A 42 5.31 -18.10 -19.92
N THR A 43 5.27 -18.98 -18.93
CA THR A 43 5.75 -20.36 -19.03
C THR A 43 4.98 -21.12 -20.10
N HIS A 44 3.63 -21.12 -20.07
CA HIS A 44 2.81 -21.81 -21.06
C HIS A 44 2.90 -21.19 -22.47
N LEU A 45 2.99 -19.85 -22.56
CA LEU A 45 3.03 -19.15 -23.84
C LEU A 45 4.39 -19.25 -24.55
N VAL A 46 5.47 -19.61 -23.86
CA VAL A 46 6.82 -19.73 -24.42
C VAL A 46 7.28 -21.19 -24.52
N GLU A 47 7.02 -22.04 -23.52
CA GLU A 47 7.47 -23.42 -23.53
C GLU A 47 6.81 -24.26 -24.63
N ASP A 48 5.49 -24.14 -24.84
CA ASP A 48 4.77 -24.92 -25.82
C ASP A 48 5.18 -24.61 -27.27
N PRO A 49 5.28 -23.35 -27.73
CA PRO A 49 5.79 -23.01 -29.07
C PRO A 49 7.27 -23.38 -29.26
N VAL A 50 8.14 -23.17 -28.24
CA VAL A 50 9.55 -23.56 -28.33
C VAL A 50 9.71 -25.06 -28.47
N LYS A 51 8.93 -25.84 -27.71
CA LYS A 51 8.88 -27.31 -27.86
C LYS A 51 8.32 -27.70 -29.22
N GLY A 52 7.26 -27.04 -29.70
CA GLY A 52 6.70 -27.25 -31.03
C GLY A 52 7.72 -27.03 -32.15
N ASN A 53 8.44 -25.90 -32.10
CA ASN A 53 9.52 -25.61 -33.07
C ASN A 53 10.62 -26.67 -33.06
N SER A 54 11.03 -27.13 -31.87
CA SER A 54 12.05 -28.20 -31.74
C SER A 54 11.57 -29.50 -32.35
N LEU A 55 10.32 -29.88 -32.15
CA LEU A 55 9.71 -31.08 -32.73
C LEU A 55 9.54 -30.93 -34.24
N ALA A 56 9.12 -29.76 -34.75
CA ALA A 56 9.06 -29.49 -36.19
C ALA A 56 10.44 -29.61 -36.86
N ALA A 57 11.50 -29.10 -36.24
CA ALA A 57 12.87 -29.24 -36.75
C ALA A 57 13.31 -30.71 -36.79
N ARG A 58 12.89 -31.55 -35.82
CA ARG A 58 13.15 -33.00 -35.86
C ARG A 58 12.41 -33.68 -37.00
N VAL A 59 11.17 -33.30 -37.29
CA VAL A 59 10.42 -33.80 -38.45
C VAL A 59 11.11 -33.39 -39.74
N ASP A 60 11.50 -32.11 -39.86
CA ASP A 60 12.22 -31.59 -41.03
C ASP A 60 13.52 -32.33 -41.31
N SER A 61 14.35 -32.53 -40.28
CA SER A 61 15.60 -33.29 -40.38
C SER A 61 15.33 -34.73 -40.83
N ALA A 62 14.31 -35.38 -40.25
CA ALA A 62 13.99 -36.76 -40.62
C ALA A 62 13.47 -36.85 -42.08
N PHE A 63 12.61 -35.93 -42.52
CA PHE A 63 12.16 -35.87 -43.90
C PHE A 63 13.32 -35.62 -44.88
N THR A 64 14.24 -34.70 -44.56
CA THR A 64 15.44 -34.40 -45.36
C THR A 64 16.31 -35.66 -45.52
N HIS A 65 16.57 -36.39 -44.45
CA HIS A 65 17.32 -37.62 -44.49
C HIS A 65 16.59 -38.73 -45.28
N MET A 66 15.29 -38.88 -45.09
CA MET A 66 14.45 -39.82 -45.89
C MET A 66 14.53 -39.49 -47.38
N HIS A 67 14.48 -38.22 -47.76
CA HIS A 67 14.61 -37.76 -49.13
C HIS A 67 15.99 -38.06 -49.69
N GLN A 68 17.06 -37.81 -48.94
CA GLN A 68 18.42 -38.15 -49.30
C GLN A 68 18.59 -39.66 -49.52
N ILE A 69 18.09 -40.50 -48.60
CA ILE A 69 18.12 -41.95 -48.72
C ILE A 69 17.36 -42.44 -49.97
N ALA A 70 16.21 -41.83 -50.30
CA ALA A 70 15.48 -42.17 -51.50
C ALA A 70 16.28 -41.87 -52.78
N TYR A 71 17.01 -40.75 -52.84
CA TYR A 71 17.96 -40.45 -53.92
C TYR A 71 19.11 -41.49 -53.98
N GLU A 72 19.70 -41.83 -52.82
CA GLU A 72 20.77 -42.83 -52.73
C GLU A 72 20.26 -44.19 -53.22
N THR A 73 19.04 -44.59 -52.90
CA THR A 73 18.44 -45.83 -53.37
C THR A 73 18.34 -45.92 -54.90
N VAL A 74 18.05 -44.77 -55.57
CA VAL A 74 17.97 -44.74 -57.06
C VAL A 74 19.34 -44.86 -57.71
N VAL A 75 20.36 -44.23 -57.17
CA VAL A 75 21.72 -44.13 -57.76
C VAL A 75 22.63 -45.23 -57.29
N GLU A 76 22.31 -45.99 -56.22
CA GLU A 76 23.11 -47.06 -55.71
C GLU A 76 23.29 -48.21 -56.76
N THR A 77 24.46 -48.65 -56.98
CA THR A 77 24.80 -49.71 -57.97
C THR A 77 25.02 -51.08 -57.31
N ASP A 78 25.25 -51.10 -56.03
CA ASP A 78 25.37 -52.32 -55.24
C ASP A 78 24.06 -52.72 -54.58
N ASP A 79 23.34 -53.68 -55.13
CA ASP A 79 22.05 -54.10 -54.57
C ASP A 79 22.19 -54.69 -53.16
N GLY A 80 23.41 -55.06 -52.71
CA GLY A 80 23.65 -55.46 -51.32
C GLY A 80 23.53 -54.37 -50.30
N GLN A 81 23.55 -53.06 -50.70
CA GLN A 81 23.36 -51.89 -49.83
C GLN A 81 21.87 -51.52 -49.65
N LEU A 82 21.01 -51.97 -50.54
CA LEU A 82 19.56 -51.58 -50.50
C LEU A 82 18.87 -51.93 -49.16
N PRO A 83 19.12 -53.11 -48.53
CA PRO A 83 18.49 -53.42 -47.24
C PRO A 83 18.95 -52.47 -46.11
N GLU A 84 20.20 -51.96 -46.11
CA GLU A 84 20.68 -51.03 -45.11
C GLU A 84 20.08 -49.64 -45.34
N LEU A 85 20.02 -49.15 -46.57
CA LEU A 85 19.30 -47.91 -46.93
C LEU A 85 17.83 -47.96 -46.51
N GLN A 86 17.14 -49.07 -46.74
CA GLN A 86 15.74 -49.23 -46.28
C GLN A 86 15.63 -49.17 -44.75
N LYS A 87 16.52 -49.85 -44.04
CA LYS A 87 16.54 -49.82 -42.57
C LYS A 87 16.80 -48.42 -42.04
N GLU A 88 17.68 -47.66 -42.66
CA GLU A 88 17.96 -46.27 -42.29
C GLU A 88 16.73 -45.36 -42.57
N PHE A 89 16.09 -45.55 -43.73
CA PHE A 89 14.87 -44.86 -44.07
C PHE A 89 13.77 -45.11 -43.02
N ASP A 90 13.54 -46.38 -42.65
CA ASP A 90 12.54 -46.79 -41.65
C ASP A 90 12.85 -46.15 -40.26
N ALA A 91 14.12 -46.05 -39.91
CA ALA A 91 14.55 -45.38 -38.67
C ALA A 91 14.21 -43.89 -38.70
N GLN A 92 14.45 -43.18 -39.80
CA GLN A 92 14.07 -41.79 -39.97
C GLN A 92 12.54 -41.59 -39.96
N ALA A 93 11.79 -42.46 -40.65
CA ALA A 93 10.34 -42.43 -40.62
C ALA A 93 9.77 -42.64 -39.20
N ALA A 94 10.39 -43.52 -38.40
CA ALA A 94 10.02 -43.73 -37.02
C ALA A 94 10.31 -42.47 -36.15
N LEU A 95 11.46 -41.79 -36.36
CA LEU A 95 11.75 -40.50 -35.69
C LEU A 95 10.74 -39.40 -36.04
N ALA A 96 10.40 -39.28 -37.32
CA ALA A 96 9.37 -38.33 -37.76
C ALA A 96 8.00 -38.60 -37.11
N ARG A 97 7.56 -39.87 -37.11
CA ARG A 97 6.32 -40.29 -36.44
C ARG A 97 6.33 -40.01 -34.94
N ALA A 98 7.43 -40.27 -34.27
CA ALA A 98 7.58 -40.02 -32.85
C ALA A 98 7.47 -38.51 -32.55
N ALA A 99 8.16 -37.69 -33.36
CA ALA A 99 8.10 -36.22 -33.20
C ALA A 99 6.70 -35.67 -33.47
N LEU A 100 6.00 -36.13 -34.53
CA LEU A 100 4.62 -35.74 -34.83
C LEU A 100 3.66 -36.16 -33.69
N LYS A 101 3.81 -37.36 -33.15
CA LYS A 101 3.00 -37.85 -32.04
C LYS A 101 3.19 -36.98 -30.77
N GLU A 102 4.43 -36.62 -30.50
CA GLU A 102 4.75 -35.75 -29.36
C GLU A 102 4.27 -34.31 -29.57
N MET A 103 4.24 -33.82 -30.82
CA MET A 103 3.76 -32.50 -31.20
C MET A 103 2.22 -32.40 -31.11
N LYS A 104 1.47 -33.49 -31.37
CA LYS A 104 0.02 -33.50 -31.45
C LYS A 104 -0.73 -32.76 -30.32
N PRO A 105 -0.37 -32.93 -29.00
CA PRO A 105 -1.04 -32.24 -27.92
C PRO A 105 -0.76 -30.72 -27.89
N LEU A 106 0.24 -30.23 -28.63
CA LEU A 106 0.61 -28.80 -28.71
C LEU A 106 -0.05 -28.10 -29.91
N ILE A 107 -0.84 -28.85 -30.74
CA ILE A 107 -1.40 -28.34 -31.99
C ILE A 107 -2.84 -27.91 -31.76
N GLU A 108 -3.11 -26.62 -31.88
CA GLU A 108 -4.40 -26.00 -31.76
C GLU A 108 -4.58 -24.90 -32.84
N GLY A 109 -5.85 -24.51 -33.10
CA GLY A 109 -6.17 -23.37 -33.95
C GLY A 109 -5.60 -23.48 -35.36
N GLU A 110 -4.84 -22.47 -35.79
CA GLU A 110 -4.26 -22.38 -37.14
C GLU A 110 -3.16 -23.39 -37.42
N HIS A 111 -2.55 -23.99 -36.38
CA HIS A 111 -1.50 -25.00 -36.50
C HIS A 111 -1.99 -26.37 -36.94
N VAL A 112 -3.31 -26.63 -36.87
CA VAL A 112 -3.93 -27.93 -37.23
C VAL A 112 -3.74 -28.25 -38.72
N ALA A 113 -3.89 -27.25 -39.58
CA ALA A 113 -3.78 -27.45 -41.02
C ALA A 113 -2.37 -27.88 -41.48
N PRO A 114 -1.28 -27.14 -41.14
CA PRO A 114 0.07 -27.56 -41.51
C PRO A 114 0.47 -28.89 -40.84
N TYR A 115 0.11 -29.11 -39.56
CA TYR A 115 0.37 -30.38 -38.88
C TYR A 115 -0.27 -31.57 -39.62
N LYS A 116 -1.50 -31.43 -40.08
CA LYS A 116 -2.16 -32.47 -40.86
C LYS A 116 -1.42 -32.75 -42.18
N VAL A 117 -1.04 -31.70 -42.91
CA VAL A 117 -0.26 -31.87 -44.15
C VAL A 117 1.06 -32.62 -43.88
N MET A 118 1.79 -32.29 -42.79
CA MET A 118 2.99 -33.01 -42.40
C MET A 118 2.72 -34.49 -42.16
N THR A 119 1.66 -34.80 -41.41
CA THR A 119 1.29 -36.19 -41.07
C THR A 119 0.88 -37.01 -42.32
N ASP A 120 0.02 -36.42 -43.14
CA ASP A 120 -0.48 -37.08 -44.34
C ASP A 120 0.66 -37.33 -45.38
N ASN A 121 1.55 -36.33 -45.55
CA ASN A 121 2.70 -36.43 -46.43
C ASN A 121 3.74 -37.43 -45.94
N LEU A 122 3.95 -37.57 -44.62
CA LEU A 122 4.84 -38.61 -44.09
C LEU A 122 4.38 -40.02 -44.50
N GLU A 123 3.10 -40.33 -44.32
CA GLU A 123 2.59 -41.63 -44.65
C GLU A 123 2.57 -41.86 -46.18
N THR A 124 2.28 -40.82 -46.95
CA THR A 124 2.37 -40.85 -48.42
C THR A 124 3.80 -41.10 -48.86
N TYR A 125 4.77 -40.40 -48.25
CA TYR A 125 6.20 -40.52 -48.56
C TYR A 125 6.74 -41.94 -48.25
N VAL A 126 6.34 -42.51 -47.10
CA VAL A 126 6.67 -43.89 -46.74
C VAL A 126 6.11 -44.90 -47.70
N THR A 127 4.87 -44.66 -48.21
CA THR A 127 4.23 -45.53 -49.17
C THR A 127 4.93 -45.48 -50.52
N LEU A 128 5.29 -44.28 -51.00
CA LEU A 128 6.05 -44.09 -52.24
C LEU A 128 7.45 -44.69 -52.15
N ASN A 129 8.13 -44.63 -51.00
CA ASN A 129 9.40 -45.29 -50.84
C ASN A 129 9.34 -46.81 -50.95
N LYS A 130 8.27 -47.46 -50.50
CA LYS A 130 8.05 -48.90 -50.70
C LYS A 130 7.92 -49.23 -52.20
N GLU A 131 7.16 -48.43 -52.94
CA GLU A 131 7.02 -48.57 -54.39
C GLU A 131 8.37 -48.35 -55.09
N LEU A 132 9.16 -47.35 -54.69
CA LEU A 132 10.50 -47.09 -55.16
C LEU A 132 11.45 -48.30 -54.92
N GLN A 133 11.41 -48.91 -53.75
CA GLN A 133 12.20 -50.11 -53.41
C GLN A 133 11.78 -51.30 -54.26
N GLU A 134 10.48 -51.53 -54.48
CA GLU A 134 10.00 -52.60 -55.34
C GLU A 134 10.46 -52.40 -56.78
N GLN A 135 10.36 -51.21 -57.35
CA GLN A 135 10.83 -50.85 -58.68
C GLN A 135 12.35 -51.05 -58.80
N ARG A 136 13.10 -50.67 -57.78
CA ARG A 136 14.55 -50.82 -57.74
C ARG A 136 14.97 -52.28 -57.72
N MET A 137 14.32 -53.13 -56.92
CA MET A 137 14.59 -54.58 -56.85
C MET A 137 14.37 -55.33 -58.19
N ILE A 138 13.50 -54.86 -59.04
CA ILE A 138 13.24 -55.43 -60.39
C ILE A 138 13.94 -54.64 -61.50
N HIS A 139 14.89 -53.78 -61.14
CA HIS A 139 15.75 -52.98 -62.02
C HIS A 139 15.02 -52.02 -62.95
N LEU A 140 13.85 -51.51 -62.59
CA LEU A 140 13.11 -50.47 -63.30
C LEU A 140 13.64 -49.06 -62.97
N LEU A 141 14.90 -48.75 -63.33
CA LEU A 141 15.55 -47.51 -62.96
C LEU A 141 14.86 -46.24 -63.46
N PHE A 142 14.25 -46.30 -64.66
CA PHE A 142 13.48 -45.17 -65.19
C PHE A 142 12.23 -44.91 -64.36
N ASP A 143 11.54 -45.96 -63.95
CA ASP A 143 10.35 -45.84 -63.08
C ASP A 143 10.74 -45.35 -61.68
N CYS A 144 11.90 -45.76 -61.14
CA CYS A 144 12.44 -45.23 -59.88
C CYS A 144 12.68 -43.75 -59.94
N GLU A 145 13.33 -43.25 -61.02
CA GLU A 145 13.57 -41.81 -61.21
C GLU A 145 12.28 -41.02 -61.33
N SER A 146 11.30 -41.52 -62.12
CA SER A 146 9.99 -40.88 -62.22
C SER A 146 9.25 -40.87 -60.86
N THR A 147 9.24 -41.99 -60.12
CA THR A 147 8.62 -42.05 -58.80
C THR A 147 9.27 -41.03 -57.83
N LEU A 148 10.58 -40.92 -57.85
CA LEU A 148 11.32 -40.01 -57.03
C LEU A 148 11.04 -38.54 -57.40
N GLN A 149 11.16 -38.17 -58.67
CA GLN A 149 11.06 -36.78 -59.10
C GLN A 149 9.62 -36.29 -59.24
N ASP A 150 8.72 -37.10 -59.84
CA ASP A 150 7.38 -36.66 -60.16
C ASP A 150 6.39 -36.86 -58.99
N ARG A 151 6.69 -37.73 -58.04
CA ARG A 151 5.73 -38.09 -56.96
C ARG A 151 6.31 -37.86 -55.57
N MET A 152 7.57 -38.25 -55.24
CA MET A 152 8.13 -38.12 -53.90
C MET A 152 8.63 -36.71 -53.64
N THR A 153 9.31 -36.05 -54.59
CA THR A 153 9.80 -34.65 -54.42
C THR A 153 8.66 -33.68 -54.17
N PRO A 154 7.54 -33.69 -54.90
CA PRO A 154 6.42 -32.81 -54.56
C PRO A 154 5.80 -33.02 -53.15
N VAL A 155 5.79 -34.27 -52.67
CA VAL A 155 5.32 -34.60 -51.30
C VAL A 155 6.28 -34.08 -50.26
N PHE A 156 7.61 -34.22 -50.50
CA PHE A 156 8.65 -33.63 -49.68
C PHE A 156 8.52 -32.11 -49.61
N ASP A 157 8.38 -31.45 -50.76
CA ASP A 157 8.24 -29.98 -50.84
C ASP A 157 6.99 -29.49 -50.11
N GLN A 158 5.89 -30.20 -50.21
CA GLN A 158 4.65 -29.85 -49.43
C GLN A 158 4.85 -30.02 -47.95
N ALA A 159 5.57 -31.07 -47.49
CA ALA A 159 5.90 -31.26 -46.09
C ALA A 159 6.80 -30.16 -45.58
N ALA A 160 7.86 -29.82 -46.34
CA ALA A 160 8.78 -28.72 -45.99
C ALA A 160 8.08 -27.36 -45.94
N ALA A 161 7.17 -27.08 -46.88
CA ALA A 161 6.36 -25.87 -46.85
C ALA A 161 5.42 -25.84 -45.60
N ALA A 162 4.80 -26.96 -45.25
CA ALA A 162 3.97 -27.07 -44.06
C ALA A 162 4.79 -26.87 -42.75
N ILE A 163 5.99 -27.42 -42.68
CA ILE A 163 6.93 -27.17 -41.54
C ILE A 163 7.29 -25.71 -41.44
N THR A 164 7.64 -25.09 -42.58
CA THR A 164 7.97 -23.64 -42.62
C THR A 164 6.80 -22.79 -42.17
N LEU A 165 5.58 -23.12 -42.66
CA LEU A 165 4.36 -22.41 -42.25
C LEU A 165 4.11 -22.56 -40.74
N LEU A 166 4.21 -23.78 -40.21
CA LEU A 166 4.01 -24.05 -38.79
C LEU A 166 5.01 -23.26 -37.93
N ASN A 167 6.30 -23.28 -38.28
CA ASN A 167 7.34 -22.53 -37.59
C ASN A 167 7.08 -21.03 -37.63
N SER A 168 6.64 -20.49 -38.77
CA SER A 168 6.32 -19.06 -38.88
C SER A 168 5.10 -18.65 -38.06
N GLN A 169 4.10 -19.51 -37.97
CA GLN A 169 2.92 -19.28 -37.10
C GLN A 169 3.31 -19.33 -35.63
N GLN A 170 4.07 -20.33 -35.20
CA GLN A 170 4.55 -20.44 -33.83
C GLN A 170 5.45 -19.26 -33.43
N GLN A 171 6.31 -18.77 -34.33
CA GLN A 171 7.13 -17.60 -34.09
C GLN A 171 6.27 -16.33 -33.89
N LYS A 172 5.24 -16.17 -34.72
CA LYS A 172 4.28 -15.07 -34.59
C LYS A 172 3.54 -15.12 -33.24
N ASP A 173 3.17 -16.31 -32.76
CA ASP A 173 2.51 -16.47 -31.46
C ASP A 173 3.47 -16.12 -30.30
N ILE A 174 4.76 -16.51 -30.41
CA ILE A 174 5.78 -16.11 -29.45
C ILE A 174 5.93 -14.57 -29.40
N ASP A 175 6.05 -13.95 -30.58
CA ASP A 175 6.21 -12.50 -30.67
C ASP A 175 4.99 -11.75 -30.13
N GLN A 176 3.78 -12.23 -30.46
CA GLN A 176 2.54 -11.64 -29.95
C GLN A 176 2.42 -11.79 -28.42
N SER A 177 2.75 -12.98 -27.91
CA SER A 177 2.75 -13.26 -26.48
C SER A 177 3.75 -12.39 -25.72
N ALA A 178 4.92 -12.15 -26.29
CA ALA A 178 5.94 -11.24 -25.72
C ALA A 178 5.42 -9.80 -25.64
N VAL A 179 4.74 -9.32 -26.69
CA VAL A 179 4.12 -7.99 -26.73
C VAL A 179 3.00 -7.87 -25.69
N ASP A 180 2.16 -8.88 -25.56
CA ASP A 180 1.03 -8.85 -24.61
C ASP A 180 1.53 -8.95 -23.16
N ALA A 181 2.53 -9.77 -22.89
CA ALA A 181 3.20 -9.82 -21.58
C ALA A 181 3.83 -8.47 -21.21
N ALA A 182 4.43 -7.77 -22.17
CA ALA A 182 4.98 -6.43 -21.95
C ALA A 182 3.90 -5.39 -21.62
N LYS A 183 2.75 -5.42 -22.33
CA LYS A 183 1.60 -4.55 -22.05
C LYS A 183 1.00 -4.81 -20.67
N ASP A 184 0.82 -6.08 -20.31
CA ASP A 184 0.29 -6.48 -19.01
C ASP A 184 1.22 -6.06 -17.87
N SER A 185 2.53 -6.23 -18.04
CA SER A 185 3.54 -5.75 -17.11
C SER A 185 3.45 -4.22 -16.90
N GLN A 186 3.31 -3.47 -18.00
CA GLN A 186 3.19 -2.02 -17.95
C GLN A 186 1.88 -1.60 -17.28
N ALA A 187 0.77 -2.28 -17.53
CA ALA A 187 -0.51 -2.03 -16.89
C ALA A 187 -0.42 -2.27 -15.37
N VAL A 188 0.15 -3.39 -14.93
CA VAL A 188 0.38 -3.69 -13.50
C VAL A 188 1.23 -2.61 -12.84
N PHE A 189 2.30 -2.16 -13.49
CA PHE A 189 3.15 -1.07 -13.00
C PHE A 189 2.37 0.23 -12.76
N TRP A 190 1.57 0.66 -13.73
CA TRP A 190 0.74 1.86 -13.58
C TRP A 190 -0.37 1.71 -12.54
N TRP A 191 -0.94 0.53 -12.40
CA TRP A 191 -1.90 0.22 -11.34
C TRP A 191 -1.27 0.29 -9.94
N LEU A 192 -0.05 -0.22 -9.77
CA LEU A 192 0.69 -0.14 -8.49
C LEU A 192 1.02 1.30 -8.12
N ILE A 193 1.50 2.10 -9.08
CA ILE A 193 1.78 3.53 -8.85
C ILE A 193 0.49 4.31 -8.58
N GLY A 194 -0.54 4.13 -9.39
CA GLY A 194 -1.80 4.86 -9.27
C GLY A 194 -2.54 4.53 -7.98
N ALA A 195 -2.80 3.26 -7.72
CA ALA A 195 -3.52 2.83 -6.52
C ALA A 195 -2.69 3.05 -5.25
N GLY A 196 -1.40 2.72 -5.30
CA GLY A 196 -0.48 2.91 -4.17
C GLY A 196 -0.23 4.37 -3.86
N GLY A 197 0.05 5.17 -4.87
CA GLY A 197 0.26 6.62 -4.72
C GLY A 197 -0.99 7.32 -4.18
N THR A 198 -2.16 7.02 -4.75
CA THR A 198 -3.44 7.57 -4.27
C THR A 198 -3.74 7.12 -2.84
N GLY A 199 -3.56 5.84 -2.54
CA GLY A 199 -3.74 5.31 -1.19
C GLY A 199 -2.80 5.96 -0.17
N ALA A 200 -1.53 6.13 -0.50
CA ALA A 200 -0.56 6.80 0.37
C ALA A 200 -0.89 8.27 0.60
N LEU A 201 -1.32 9.00 -0.44
CA LEU A 201 -1.75 10.40 -0.32
C LEU A 201 -2.99 10.54 0.57
N LEU A 202 -4.00 9.70 0.39
CA LEU A 202 -5.22 9.72 1.20
C LEU A 202 -4.93 9.39 2.67
N LEU A 203 -4.13 8.36 2.94
CA LEU A 203 -3.73 8.00 4.30
C LEU A 203 -2.81 9.06 4.92
N GLY A 204 -1.91 9.67 4.15
CA GLY A 204 -1.08 10.79 4.59
C GLY A 204 -1.93 12.01 4.98
N ALA A 205 -2.87 12.40 4.13
CA ALA A 205 -3.80 13.50 4.41
C ALA A 205 -4.66 13.22 5.65
N LEU A 206 -5.20 12.00 5.78
CA LEU A 206 -5.96 11.57 6.94
C LEU A 206 -5.12 11.59 8.23
N SER A 207 -3.87 11.12 8.15
CA SER A 207 -2.92 11.12 9.27
C SER A 207 -2.60 12.54 9.73
N ILE A 208 -2.36 13.47 8.80
CA ILE A 208 -2.12 14.88 9.10
C ILE A 208 -3.37 15.50 9.73
N TYR A 209 -4.54 15.19 9.19
CA TYR A 209 -5.82 15.69 9.73
C TYR A 209 -6.03 15.22 11.18
N ILE A 210 -5.88 13.92 11.45
CA ILE A 210 -6.03 13.36 12.81
C ILE A 210 -4.98 13.96 13.74
N SER A 211 -3.71 14.02 13.31
CA SER A 211 -2.63 14.58 14.12
C SER A 211 -2.87 16.02 14.50
N ARG A 212 -3.26 16.88 13.54
CA ARG A 212 -3.51 18.30 13.80
C ARG A 212 -4.74 18.55 14.65
N LYS A 213 -5.87 17.89 14.32
CA LYS A 213 -7.16 18.16 14.97
C LYS A 213 -7.30 17.46 16.32
N GLU A 214 -6.81 16.23 16.44
CA GLU A 214 -7.07 15.41 17.62
C GLU A 214 -5.91 15.40 18.62
N ILE A 215 -4.70 15.81 18.20
CA ILE A 215 -3.50 15.76 19.05
C ILE A 215 -2.86 17.15 19.19
N ALA A 216 -2.29 17.67 18.13
CA ALA A 216 -1.48 18.89 18.19
C ALA A 216 -2.31 20.14 18.57
N GLY A 217 -3.46 20.34 17.96
CA GLY A 217 -4.33 21.49 18.25
C GLY A 217 -4.74 21.59 19.71
N PRO A 218 -5.31 20.54 20.32
CA PRO A 218 -5.63 20.53 21.74
C PRO A 218 -4.44 20.77 22.69
N ILE A 219 -3.27 20.19 22.38
CA ILE A 219 -2.06 20.39 23.17
C ILE A 219 -1.61 21.85 23.13
N VAL A 220 -1.53 22.44 21.93
CA VAL A 220 -1.18 23.86 21.76
C VAL A 220 -2.20 24.75 22.48
N GLY A 221 -3.49 24.46 22.36
CA GLY A 221 -4.53 25.21 23.09
C GLY A 221 -4.39 25.12 24.61
N MET A 222 -3.98 23.97 25.15
CA MET A 222 -3.70 23.82 26.58
C MET A 222 -2.45 24.57 27.01
N THR A 223 -1.39 24.56 26.22
CA THR A 223 -0.17 25.32 26.49
C THR A 223 -0.49 26.82 26.56
N GLN A 224 -1.26 27.34 25.61
CA GLN A 224 -1.71 28.74 25.61
C GLN A 224 -2.59 29.08 26.82
N ALA A 225 -3.50 28.16 27.21
CA ALA A 225 -4.31 28.35 28.40
C ALA A 225 -3.48 28.39 29.67
N MET A 226 -2.47 27.51 29.79
CA MET A 226 -1.52 27.51 30.91
C MET A 226 -0.68 28.78 30.97
N GLU A 227 -0.19 29.28 29.83
CA GLU A 227 0.56 30.55 29.75
C GLU A 227 -0.28 31.73 30.26
N LYS A 228 -1.54 31.84 29.84
CA LYS A 228 -2.47 32.88 30.31
C LYS A 228 -2.76 32.76 31.79
N LEU A 229 -3.02 31.54 32.28
CA LEU A 229 -3.26 31.27 33.70
C LEU A 229 -2.02 31.64 34.56
N ALA A 230 -0.82 31.32 34.09
CA ALA A 230 0.41 31.68 34.75
C ALA A 230 0.66 33.20 34.75
N GLY A 231 0.20 33.92 33.73
CA GLY A 231 0.21 35.36 33.64
C GLY A 231 -0.91 36.05 34.47
N GLY A 232 -1.73 35.29 35.23
CA GLY A 232 -2.76 35.82 36.11
C GLY A 232 -4.13 35.96 35.45
N ASP A 233 -4.33 35.62 34.16
CA ASP A 233 -5.63 35.64 33.51
C ASP A 233 -6.44 34.37 33.87
N LEU A 234 -7.08 34.44 35.05
CA LEU A 234 -7.93 33.35 35.55
C LEU A 234 -9.30 33.29 34.84
N THR A 235 -9.60 34.18 33.86
CA THR A 235 -10.83 34.11 33.06
C THR A 235 -10.69 33.14 31.88
N THR A 236 -9.49 32.77 31.50
CA THR A 236 -9.19 31.88 30.37
C THR A 236 -10.01 30.60 30.40
N HIS A 237 -10.65 30.27 29.26
CA HIS A 237 -11.45 29.04 29.12
C HIS A 237 -10.54 27.83 28.84
N VAL A 238 -10.68 26.74 29.62
CA VAL A 238 -9.99 25.47 29.43
C VAL A 238 -10.86 24.56 28.60
N SER A 239 -10.45 24.31 27.35
CA SER A 239 -11.17 23.44 26.39
C SER A 239 -10.80 21.96 26.56
N GLY A 240 -11.70 21.06 26.21
CA GLY A 240 -11.42 19.62 26.13
C GLY A 240 -11.64 18.82 27.42
N LYS A 241 -12.28 19.39 28.44
CA LYS A 241 -12.58 18.73 29.71
C LYS A 241 -13.48 17.51 29.56
N GLU A 242 -14.34 17.46 28.55
CA GLU A 242 -15.27 16.38 28.26
C GLU A 242 -14.60 15.17 27.58
N ARG A 243 -13.34 15.31 27.15
CA ARG A 243 -12.58 14.22 26.52
C ARG A 243 -12.25 13.12 27.54
N ARG A 244 -12.29 11.87 27.06
CA ARG A 244 -12.01 10.69 27.90
C ARG A 244 -10.60 10.12 27.68
N ASP A 245 -9.76 10.81 26.88
CA ASP A 245 -8.38 10.46 26.63
C ASP A 245 -7.40 11.18 27.57
N GLU A 246 -6.09 11.00 27.34
CA GLU A 246 -5.01 11.63 28.11
C GLU A 246 -5.05 13.16 28.02
N ILE A 247 -5.48 13.70 26.89
CA ILE A 247 -5.63 15.15 26.68
C ILE A 247 -6.77 15.70 27.56
N GLY A 248 -7.86 14.94 27.69
CA GLY A 248 -8.95 15.31 28.61
C GLY A 248 -8.50 15.26 30.08
N ALA A 249 -7.65 14.32 30.45
CA ALA A 249 -7.07 14.29 31.81
C ALA A 249 -6.20 15.52 32.07
N MET A 250 -5.38 15.95 31.11
CA MET A 250 -4.60 17.19 31.19
C MET A 250 -5.50 18.42 31.29
N ALA A 251 -6.59 18.50 30.50
CA ALA A 251 -7.53 19.61 30.57
C ALA A 251 -8.20 19.73 31.94
N ARG A 252 -8.57 18.62 32.55
CA ARG A 252 -9.13 18.61 33.92
C ARG A 252 -8.10 19.06 34.97
N ALA A 253 -6.82 18.62 34.85
CA ALA A 253 -5.76 19.07 35.74
C ALA A 253 -5.51 20.59 35.62
N VAL A 254 -5.52 21.14 34.39
CA VAL A 254 -5.42 22.58 34.15
C VAL A 254 -6.63 23.32 34.73
N GLN A 255 -7.80 22.76 34.67
CA GLN A 255 -9.01 23.33 35.27
C GLN A 255 -8.91 23.41 36.81
N VAL A 256 -8.42 22.34 37.46
CA VAL A 256 -8.16 22.37 38.93
C VAL A 256 -7.14 23.44 39.27
N PHE A 257 -6.08 23.62 38.49
CA PHE A 257 -5.09 24.67 38.69
C PHE A 257 -5.75 26.07 38.63
N LYS A 258 -6.63 26.31 37.63
CA LYS A 258 -7.40 27.54 37.51
C LYS A 258 -8.29 27.76 38.72
N GLU A 259 -9.00 26.76 39.20
CA GLU A 259 -9.90 26.83 40.35
C GLU A 259 -9.14 27.17 41.63
N ASN A 260 -7.97 26.57 41.83
CA ASN A 260 -7.09 26.90 42.96
C ASN A 260 -6.55 28.34 42.88
N GLY A 261 -6.22 28.83 41.69
CA GLY A 261 -5.80 30.21 41.47
C GLY A 261 -6.93 31.21 41.81
N LEU A 262 -8.16 30.90 41.40
CA LEU A 262 -9.34 31.71 41.76
C LEU A 262 -9.62 31.72 43.27
N ALA A 263 -9.47 30.56 43.92
CA ALA A 263 -9.66 30.46 45.37
C ALA A 263 -8.62 31.28 46.14
N LEU A 264 -7.35 31.28 45.69
CA LEU A 264 -6.29 32.11 46.29
C LEU A 264 -6.58 33.60 46.16
N THR A 265 -6.94 34.08 44.97
CA THR A 265 -7.27 35.51 44.76
C THR A 265 -8.48 35.97 45.55
N THR A 266 -9.51 35.11 45.69
CA THR A 266 -10.68 35.43 46.54
C THR A 266 -10.31 35.48 48.01
N ALA A 267 -9.49 34.54 48.52
CA ALA A 267 -9.03 34.54 49.89
C ALA A 267 -8.16 35.76 50.22
N GLU A 268 -7.27 36.17 49.30
CA GLU A 268 -6.48 37.41 49.44
C GLU A 268 -7.36 38.65 49.47
N ALA A 269 -8.35 38.74 48.59
CA ALA A 269 -9.30 39.87 48.56
C ALA A 269 -10.13 39.94 49.88
N GLU A 270 -10.53 38.80 50.41
CA GLU A 270 -11.26 38.71 51.67
C GLU A 270 -10.39 39.09 52.86
N LYS A 271 -9.12 38.67 52.87
CA LYS A 271 -8.15 39.07 53.88
C LYS A 271 -7.94 40.59 53.86
N VAL A 272 -7.71 41.19 52.70
CA VAL A 272 -7.54 42.66 52.58
C VAL A 272 -8.80 43.39 53.08
N ARG A 273 -10.01 42.89 52.77
CA ARG A 273 -11.26 43.45 53.25
C ARG A 273 -11.43 43.35 54.75
N MET A 274 -11.08 42.25 55.39
CA MET A 274 -11.11 42.08 56.82
C MET A 274 -10.09 43.00 57.54
N GLU A 275 -8.89 43.11 56.96
CA GLU A 275 -7.87 44.03 57.48
C GLU A 275 -8.30 45.49 57.42
N ALA A 276 -8.95 45.90 56.30
CA ALA A 276 -9.51 47.24 56.14
C ALA A 276 -10.68 47.52 57.15
N GLN A 277 -11.58 46.56 57.35
CA GLN A 277 -12.65 46.68 58.35
C GLN A 277 -12.12 46.79 59.78
N GLY A 278 -11.12 45.95 60.12
CA GLY A 278 -10.48 45.99 61.43
C GLY A 278 -9.71 47.33 61.70
N ALA A 279 -9.15 47.94 60.65
CA ALA A 279 -8.53 49.25 60.74
C ALA A 279 -9.56 50.36 60.99
N GLU A 280 -10.69 50.31 60.28
CA GLU A 280 -11.80 51.26 60.42
C GLU A 280 -12.47 51.15 61.81
N GLU A 281 -12.66 49.96 62.35
CA GLU A 281 -13.17 49.74 63.69
C GLU A 281 -12.19 50.32 64.79
N ARG A 282 -10.85 50.11 64.58
CA ARG A 282 -9.85 50.68 65.48
C ARG A 282 -9.88 52.20 65.46
N GLN A 283 -9.98 52.82 64.29
CA GLN A 283 -10.09 54.29 64.16
C GLN A 283 -11.33 54.83 64.86
N ARG A 284 -12.50 54.17 64.72
CA ARG A 284 -13.73 54.56 65.41
C ARG A 284 -13.60 54.45 66.92
N ALA A 285 -13.04 53.36 67.43
CA ALA A 285 -12.78 53.15 68.86
C ALA A 285 -11.79 54.18 69.44
N GLU A 286 -10.72 54.56 68.69
CA GLU A 286 -9.80 55.60 69.07
C GLU A 286 -10.46 57.00 69.10
N ALA A 287 -11.29 57.33 68.09
CA ALA A 287 -12.06 58.58 68.04
C ALA A 287 -13.04 58.66 69.21
N GLU A 288 -13.78 57.61 69.50
CA GLU A 288 -14.69 57.50 70.61
C GLU A 288 -13.98 57.71 71.99
N ARG A 289 -12.80 57.06 72.17
CA ARG A 289 -11.98 57.24 73.38
C ARG A 289 -11.44 58.67 73.48
N ALA A 290 -11.03 59.29 72.38
CA ALA A 290 -10.56 60.67 72.35
C ALA A 290 -11.72 61.66 72.75
N ALA A 291 -12.94 61.46 72.21
CA ALA A 291 -14.08 62.24 72.54
C ALA A 291 -14.45 62.12 74.03
N LEU A 292 -14.48 60.93 74.58
CA LEU A 292 -14.70 60.64 76.00
C LEU A 292 -13.63 61.27 76.89
N ALA A 293 -12.36 61.26 76.49
CA ALA A 293 -11.27 61.88 77.22
C ALA A 293 -11.40 63.43 77.22
N GLU A 294 -11.82 64.00 76.09
CA GLU A 294 -12.07 65.47 75.97
C GLU A 294 -13.27 65.90 76.86
N GLU A 295 -14.36 65.16 76.89
CA GLU A 295 -15.49 65.37 77.78
C GLU A 295 -15.09 65.27 79.24
N GLN A 296 -14.29 64.20 79.60
CA GLN A 296 -13.78 64.07 80.97
C GLN A 296 -12.84 65.28 81.38
N ALA A 297 -11.99 65.70 80.44
CA ALA A 297 -11.09 66.86 80.70
C ALA A 297 -11.92 68.12 80.93
N HIS A 298 -12.98 68.35 80.13
CA HIS A 298 -13.86 69.49 80.28
C HIS A 298 -14.58 69.48 81.63
N VAL A 299 -15.06 68.33 82.10
CA VAL A 299 -15.71 68.22 83.43
C VAL A 299 -14.67 68.46 84.56
N VAL A 300 -13.51 67.91 84.43
CA VAL A 300 -12.40 68.09 85.43
C VAL A 300 -11.99 69.58 85.53
N GLU A 301 -11.90 70.27 84.34
CA GLU A 301 -11.54 71.68 84.27
C GLU A 301 -12.70 72.59 84.87
N SER A 302 -13.91 72.29 84.60
CA SER A 302 -15.06 72.97 85.15
C SER A 302 -15.15 72.84 86.68
N VAL A 303 -14.91 71.64 87.19
CA VAL A 303 -14.83 71.33 88.65
C VAL A 303 -13.71 72.02 89.29
N ALA A 304 -12.47 71.99 88.63
CA ALA A 304 -11.27 72.70 89.17
C ALA A 304 -11.49 74.23 89.24
N GLU A 305 -12.08 74.79 88.20
CA GLU A 305 -12.49 76.25 88.23
C GLU A 305 -13.48 76.53 89.28
N GLY A 306 -14.47 75.73 89.48
CA GLY A 306 -15.46 75.83 90.54
C GLY A 306 -14.84 75.79 91.94
N LEU A 307 -13.94 74.85 92.15
CA LEU A 307 -13.17 74.72 93.42
C LEU A 307 -12.25 75.91 93.66
N SER A 308 -11.56 76.40 92.64
CA SER A 308 -10.69 77.58 92.74
C SER A 308 -11.49 78.81 93.15
N ARG A 309 -12.62 79.13 92.57
CA ARG A 309 -13.53 80.20 92.90
C ARG A 309 -14.10 80.09 94.36
N LEU A 310 -14.43 78.87 94.72
CA LEU A 310 -14.88 78.57 96.05
C LEU A 310 -13.77 78.84 97.08
N SER A 311 -12.56 78.56 96.81
CA SER A 311 -11.34 78.82 97.63
C SER A 311 -11.07 80.33 97.77
N ASP A 312 -11.42 81.10 96.74
CA ASP A 312 -11.30 82.55 96.69
C ASP A 312 -12.51 83.29 97.37
N GLY A 313 -13.45 82.50 97.91
CA GLY A 313 -14.63 83.07 98.69
C GLY A 313 -15.78 83.45 97.90
N ASP A 314 -15.86 83.09 96.58
CA ASP A 314 -17.03 83.40 95.74
C ASP A 314 -18.05 82.24 95.89
N LEU A 315 -18.98 82.43 96.84
CA LEU A 315 -20.08 81.50 97.16
C LEU A 315 -21.27 81.57 96.19
N LEU A 316 -21.22 82.45 95.14
CA LEU A 316 -22.30 82.62 94.20
C LEU A 316 -22.01 82.00 92.83
N TYR A 317 -20.80 81.52 92.60
CA TYR A 317 -20.42 80.84 91.36
C TYR A 317 -21.24 79.54 91.19
N ARG A 318 -21.85 79.34 90.05
CA ARG A 318 -22.51 78.11 89.64
C ARG A 318 -21.73 77.50 88.45
N LEU A 319 -21.44 76.24 88.53
CA LEU A 319 -20.91 75.52 87.35
C LEU A 319 -21.87 75.70 86.16
N PRO A 320 -21.32 75.94 84.97
CA PRO A 320 -22.16 75.99 83.77
C PRO A 320 -22.90 74.67 83.62
N ASP A 321 -24.23 74.69 83.42
CA ASP A 321 -24.99 73.53 83.04
C ASP A 321 -24.64 73.16 81.58
N ASP A 322 -24.20 71.91 81.30
CA ASP A 322 -24.06 71.40 79.97
C ASP A 322 -25.37 71.18 79.27
#